data_f71ca4c4274376aba69d31656bf95c48
#
_entry.id   f71ca4c4274376aba69d31656bf95c48
#
_cell.length_a   1.000
_cell.length_b   1.000
_cell.length_c   1.000
_cell.angle_alpha   90.00
_cell.angle_beta   90.00
_cell.angle_gamma   90.00
#
_symmetry.space_group_name_H-M   'P 1'
#
loop_
_entity.id
_entity.type
_entity.pdbx_description
1 polymer ?
#
loop_
_entity_poly.entity_id
_entity_poly.type
_entity_poly.pdbx_seq_one_letter_code
_entity_poly.pdbx_strand_id
1 'polypeptide(L)'
;ITFNGKNIKHHWQYRENIGYMPQIGRYPENMTIGQVLDMMKDIRGKKDARLDEDLISQFGLKDILNKRMRTLSGGTRQKVSAALAFLFNPEVLILDEPTAGLDPVSSEILKAKIISEKNKGKLVLITSHVLSELDDLISQVIYMQDGKLCFHKSITSLQEETGEEKLSKAIANVMLQR
;
A
#
# COMPACT_ATOMS: atom_id res chain seq x y z
N ILE A 1 1.32 11.14 -18.59
CA ILE A 1 1.68 10.85 -17.19
C ILE A 1 3.15 11.19 -17.03
N THR A 2 3.49 11.83 -15.91
CA THR A 2 4.87 12.17 -15.56
C THR A 2 5.22 11.56 -14.21
N PHE A 3 6.49 11.18 -14.02
CA PHE A 3 7.06 10.73 -12.75
C PHE A 3 8.32 11.54 -12.50
N ASN A 4 8.40 12.22 -11.34
CA ASN A 4 9.50 13.16 -11.02
C ASN A 4 9.77 14.16 -12.15
N GLY A 5 8.70 14.75 -12.72
CA GLY A 5 8.77 15.73 -13.82
C GLY A 5 9.10 15.16 -15.20
N LYS A 6 9.43 13.87 -15.32
CA LYS A 6 9.76 13.23 -16.61
C LYS A 6 8.54 12.48 -17.17
N ASN A 7 8.30 12.61 -18.48
CA ASN A 7 7.27 11.83 -19.16
C ASN A 7 7.68 10.36 -19.18
N ILE A 8 6.78 9.50 -18.68
CA ILE A 8 7.02 8.05 -18.54
C ILE A 8 6.45 7.22 -19.70
N LYS A 9 5.89 7.87 -20.73
CA LYS A 9 5.38 7.18 -21.92
C LYS A 9 6.53 6.41 -22.58
N HIS A 10 6.35 5.10 -22.77
CA HIS A 10 7.34 4.16 -23.32
C HIS A 10 8.60 3.90 -22.47
N HIS A 11 8.64 4.36 -21.23
CA HIS A 11 9.71 4.05 -20.27
C HIS A 11 9.15 3.14 -19.16
N TRP A 12 9.98 2.27 -18.61
CA TRP A 12 9.59 1.35 -17.54
C TRP A 12 10.47 1.49 -16.28
N GLN A 13 11.61 2.17 -16.38
CA GLN A 13 12.59 2.29 -15.30
C GLN A 13 12.02 2.94 -14.04
N TYR A 14 11.07 3.87 -14.17
CA TYR A 14 10.39 4.50 -13.03
C TYR A 14 9.71 3.50 -12.10
N ARG A 15 9.37 2.29 -12.59
CA ARG A 15 8.75 1.24 -11.78
C ARG A 15 9.66 0.72 -10.67
N GLU A 16 10.97 0.91 -10.78
CA GLU A 16 11.92 0.58 -9.72
C GLU A 16 11.67 1.41 -8.45
N ASN A 17 11.13 2.61 -8.60
CA ASN A 17 10.83 3.53 -7.51
C ASN A 17 9.40 3.39 -6.99
N ILE A 18 8.63 2.41 -7.50
CA ILE A 18 7.25 2.16 -7.08
C ILE A 18 7.16 0.82 -6.38
N GLY A 19 6.64 0.82 -5.15
CA GLY A 19 6.13 -0.35 -4.46
C GLY A 19 4.64 -0.47 -4.70
N TYR A 20 4.19 -1.63 -5.15
CA TYR A 20 2.78 -1.87 -5.42
C TYR A 20 2.27 -3.07 -4.63
N MET A 21 1.20 -2.86 -3.89
CA MET A 21 0.46 -3.89 -3.17
C MET A 21 -0.93 -3.98 -3.79
N PRO A 22 -1.22 -4.97 -4.62
CA PRO A 22 -2.56 -5.18 -5.17
C PRO A 22 -3.51 -5.73 -4.11
N GLN A 23 -4.81 -5.48 -4.26
CA GLN A 23 -5.85 -6.04 -3.40
C GLN A 23 -5.77 -7.57 -3.31
N ILE A 24 -5.50 -8.24 -4.43
CA ILE A 24 -5.29 -9.69 -4.50
C ILE A 24 -3.94 -9.97 -5.15
N GLY A 25 -2.94 -10.27 -4.32
CA GLY A 25 -1.62 -10.67 -4.78
C GLY A 25 -1.65 -12.04 -5.48
N ARG A 26 -1.26 -12.07 -6.76
CA ARG A 26 -1.12 -13.31 -7.53
C ARG A 26 0.35 -13.63 -7.72
N TYR A 27 0.77 -14.75 -7.18
CA TYR A 27 2.16 -15.24 -7.22
C TYR A 27 2.17 -16.67 -7.77
N PRO A 28 3.31 -17.16 -8.30
CA PRO A 28 3.43 -18.54 -8.73
C PRO A 28 3.10 -19.49 -7.58
N GLU A 29 2.02 -20.25 -7.71
CA GLU A 29 1.43 -21.03 -6.62
C GLU A 29 2.36 -22.13 -6.08
N ASN A 30 3.24 -22.69 -6.94
CA ASN A 30 4.17 -23.73 -6.56
C ASN A 30 5.46 -23.22 -5.91
N MET A 31 5.75 -21.92 -6.01
CA MET A 31 6.89 -21.31 -5.32
C MET A 31 6.62 -21.19 -3.83
N THR A 32 7.68 -21.27 -3.04
CA THR A 32 7.67 -20.93 -1.62
C THR A 32 7.77 -19.41 -1.45
N ILE A 33 7.45 -18.90 -0.24
CA ILE A 33 7.61 -17.48 0.08
C ILE A 33 9.04 -17.02 -0.20
N GLY A 34 10.04 -17.79 0.27
CA GLY A 34 11.45 -17.49 0.03
C GLY A 34 11.78 -17.41 -1.47
N GLN A 35 11.31 -18.38 -2.26
CA GLN A 35 11.53 -18.35 -3.71
C GLN A 35 10.89 -17.15 -4.40
N VAL A 36 9.72 -16.69 -3.93
CA VAL A 36 9.09 -15.48 -4.47
C VAL A 36 9.91 -14.24 -4.13
N LEU A 37 10.40 -14.14 -2.88
CA LEU A 37 11.29 -13.03 -2.47
C LEU A 37 12.58 -13.01 -3.32
N ASP A 38 13.21 -14.15 -3.51
CA ASP A 38 14.45 -14.26 -4.30
C ASP A 38 14.21 -13.94 -5.78
N MET A 39 13.12 -14.44 -6.36
CA MET A 39 12.70 -14.09 -7.72
C MET A 39 12.54 -12.57 -7.89
N MET A 40 11.92 -11.88 -6.92
CA MET A 40 11.76 -10.44 -6.98
C MET A 40 13.09 -9.69 -6.85
N LYS A 41 14.02 -10.20 -6.03
CA LYS A 41 15.39 -9.65 -5.92
C LYS A 41 16.13 -9.80 -7.25
N ASP A 42 16.02 -10.95 -7.89
CA ASP A 42 16.64 -11.23 -9.20
C ASP A 42 16.09 -10.33 -10.31
N ILE A 43 14.76 -10.19 -10.41
CA ILE A 43 14.09 -9.31 -11.38
C ILE A 43 14.54 -7.84 -11.22
N ARG A 44 14.71 -7.39 -9.98
CA ARG A 44 15.15 -6.03 -9.68
C ARG A 44 16.66 -5.82 -9.84
N GLY A 45 17.45 -6.88 -10.05
CA GLY A 45 18.91 -6.82 -10.15
C GLY A 45 19.60 -6.24 -8.91
N LYS A 46 18.92 -6.23 -7.77
CA LYS A 46 19.38 -5.58 -6.52
C LYS A 46 19.76 -6.62 -5.48
N LYS A 47 20.63 -7.59 -5.84
CA LYS A 47 21.11 -8.61 -4.91
C LYS A 47 21.84 -8.05 -3.70
N ASP A 48 22.53 -6.92 -3.88
CA ASP A 48 23.34 -6.26 -2.85
C ASP A 48 22.72 -4.95 -2.32
N ALA A 49 21.48 -4.63 -2.70
CA ALA A 49 20.80 -3.43 -2.22
C ALA A 49 20.36 -3.60 -0.75
N ARG A 50 20.35 -2.50 -0.01
CA ARG A 50 19.81 -2.47 1.34
C ARG A 50 18.29 -2.68 1.26
N LEU A 51 17.86 -3.93 1.53
CA LEU A 51 16.46 -4.32 1.50
C LEU A 51 15.77 -3.92 2.80
N ASP A 52 14.51 -3.51 2.70
CA ASP A 52 13.64 -3.28 3.85
C ASP A 52 12.91 -4.58 4.21
N GLU A 53 13.51 -5.36 5.11
CA GLU A 53 12.95 -6.64 5.59
C GLU A 53 12.10 -6.50 6.86
N ASP A 54 11.75 -5.27 7.24
CA ASP A 54 11.03 -4.99 8.47
C ASP A 54 9.69 -5.74 8.54
N LEU A 55 8.85 -5.62 7.51
CA LEU A 55 7.57 -6.35 7.46
C LEU A 55 7.75 -7.87 7.37
N ILE A 56 8.82 -8.37 6.75
CA ILE A 56 9.12 -9.81 6.74
C ILE A 56 9.32 -10.32 8.17
N SER A 57 10.02 -9.54 8.98
CA SER A 57 10.29 -9.87 10.39
C SER A 57 9.03 -9.71 11.25
N GLN A 58 8.35 -8.56 11.17
CA GLN A 58 7.21 -8.25 12.02
C GLN A 58 5.99 -9.15 11.75
N PHE A 59 5.80 -9.62 10.52
CA PHE A 59 4.75 -10.57 10.16
C PHE A 59 5.11 -12.04 10.43
N GLY A 60 6.31 -12.32 10.96
CA GLY A 60 6.78 -13.67 11.20
C GLY A 60 6.97 -14.51 9.93
N LEU A 61 7.19 -13.85 8.78
CA LEU A 61 7.33 -14.57 7.50
C LEU A 61 8.63 -15.38 7.43
N LYS A 62 9.65 -15.01 8.21
CA LYS A 62 10.94 -15.74 8.29
C LYS A 62 10.75 -17.19 8.70
N ASP A 63 9.80 -17.46 9.59
CA ASP A 63 9.56 -18.81 10.13
C ASP A 63 8.82 -19.73 9.13
N ILE A 64 8.23 -19.13 8.10
CA ILE A 64 7.41 -19.86 7.12
C ILE A 64 7.88 -19.68 5.67
N LEU A 65 9.14 -19.27 5.45
CA LEU A 65 9.70 -19.07 4.10
C LEU A 65 9.58 -20.30 3.19
N ASN A 66 9.56 -21.49 3.75
CA ASN A 66 9.44 -22.76 3.02
C ASN A 66 8.00 -23.12 2.64
N LYS A 67 6.98 -22.39 3.14
CA LYS A 67 5.58 -22.64 2.76
C LYS A 67 5.32 -22.20 1.33
N ARG A 68 4.61 -23.06 0.57
CA ARG A 68 4.21 -22.74 -0.82
C ARG A 68 3.07 -21.74 -0.85
N MET A 69 3.08 -20.83 -1.83
CA MET A 69 2.08 -19.78 -1.97
C MET A 69 0.64 -20.33 -2.02
N ARG A 70 0.42 -21.47 -2.69
CA ARG A 70 -0.90 -22.12 -2.76
C ARG A 70 -1.46 -22.58 -1.40
N THR A 71 -0.60 -22.81 -0.41
CA THR A 71 -1.00 -23.31 0.92
C THR A 71 -1.25 -22.19 1.94
N LEU A 72 -1.03 -20.93 1.55
CA LEU A 72 -1.19 -19.79 2.43
C LEU A 72 -2.66 -19.37 2.53
N SER A 73 -3.07 -18.97 3.73
CA SER A 73 -4.34 -18.26 3.92
C SER A 73 -4.33 -16.91 3.17
N GLY A 74 -5.50 -16.33 2.92
CA GLY A 74 -5.63 -15.00 2.32
C GLY A 74 -4.83 -13.95 3.08
N GLY A 75 -4.97 -13.89 4.39
CA GLY A 75 -4.25 -12.95 5.24
C GLY A 75 -2.73 -13.14 5.19
N THR A 76 -2.23 -14.39 5.18
CA THR A 76 -0.78 -14.64 5.05
C THR A 76 -0.28 -14.21 3.67
N ARG A 77 -1.06 -14.44 2.60
CA ARG A 77 -0.73 -13.99 1.26
C ARG A 77 -0.69 -12.45 1.19
N GLN A 78 -1.60 -11.78 1.89
CA GLN A 78 -1.63 -10.32 2.01
C GLN A 78 -0.39 -9.79 2.73
N LYS A 79 0.06 -10.46 3.82
CA LYS A 79 1.33 -10.14 4.51
C LYS A 79 2.54 -10.24 3.58
N VAL A 80 2.60 -11.28 2.74
CA VAL A 80 3.67 -11.41 1.72
C VAL A 80 3.59 -10.28 0.70
N SER A 81 2.38 -9.94 0.24
CA SER A 81 2.16 -8.84 -0.72
C SER A 81 2.63 -7.49 -0.15
N ALA A 82 2.26 -7.20 1.10
CA ALA A 82 2.72 -6.01 1.81
C ALA A 82 4.25 -6.01 1.91
N ALA A 83 4.87 -7.08 2.42
CA ALA A 83 6.32 -7.16 2.54
C ALA A 83 7.04 -6.88 1.22
N LEU A 84 6.56 -7.44 0.10
CA LEU A 84 7.13 -7.21 -1.23
C LEU A 84 7.00 -5.76 -1.71
N ALA A 85 5.89 -5.08 -1.38
CA ALA A 85 5.69 -3.68 -1.77
C ALA A 85 6.73 -2.73 -1.13
N PHE A 86 7.15 -3.02 0.10
CA PHE A 86 8.12 -2.20 0.84
C PHE A 86 9.58 -2.67 0.66
N LEU A 87 9.82 -3.91 0.25
CA LEU A 87 11.11 -4.59 0.26
C LEU A 87 12.26 -3.78 -0.35
N PHE A 88 12.01 -3.09 -1.44
CA PHE A 88 13.04 -2.34 -2.19
C PHE A 88 13.12 -0.86 -1.81
N ASN A 89 12.53 -0.48 -0.70
CA ASN A 89 12.52 0.89 -0.19
C ASN A 89 12.10 1.94 -1.25
N PRO A 90 10.94 1.78 -1.92
CA PRO A 90 10.51 2.64 -3.02
C PRO A 90 10.23 4.07 -2.55
N GLU A 91 10.27 5.04 -3.49
CA GLU A 91 9.88 6.44 -3.24
C GLU A 91 8.37 6.63 -3.22
N VAL A 92 7.66 5.80 -3.98
CA VAL A 92 6.20 5.83 -4.11
C VAL A 92 5.62 4.47 -3.73
N LEU A 93 4.61 4.47 -2.89
CA LEU A 93 3.83 3.28 -2.52
C LEU A 93 2.41 3.42 -3.07
N ILE A 94 1.94 2.42 -3.78
CA ILE A 94 0.55 2.30 -4.24
C ILE A 94 -0.02 1.06 -3.57
N LEU A 95 -0.97 1.25 -2.65
CA LEU A 95 -1.51 0.22 -1.78
C LEU A 95 -3.01 0.10 -2.02
N ASP A 96 -3.43 -1.02 -2.59
CA ASP A 96 -4.82 -1.28 -2.95
C ASP A 96 -5.47 -2.15 -1.87
N GLU A 97 -6.39 -1.56 -1.07
CA GLU A 97 -7.05 -2.19 0.07
C GLU A 97 -6.06 -2.89 1.02
N PRO A 98 -5.02 -2.19 1.52
CA PRO A 98 -3.87 -2.84 2.14
C PRO A 98 -4.18 -3.63 3.41
N THR A 99 -5.20 -3.25 4.17
CA THR A 99 -5.61 -3.89 5.43
C THR A 99 -6.63 -5.02 5.23
N ALA A 100 -7.20 -5.14 4.04
CA ALA A 100 -8.23 -6.13 3.75
C ALA A 100 -7.71 -7.57 3.98
N GLY A 101 -8.43 -8.32 4.83
CA GLY A 101 -8.11 -9.72 5.14
C GLY A 101 -6.93 -9.93 6.10
N LEU A 102 -6.33 -8.86 6.63
CA LEU A 102 -5.36 -8.95 7.71
C LEU A 102 -6.07 -9.13 9.07
N ASP A 103 -5.39 -9.83 9.97
CA ASP A 103 -5.78 -9.81 11.37
C ASP A 103 -5.49 -8.43 12.02
N PRO A 104 -6.16 -8.09 13.15
CA PRO A 104 -6.00 -6.76 13.76
C PRO A 104 -4.56 -6.38 14.06
N VAL A 105 -3.75 -7.31 14.57
CA VAL A 105 -2.34 -7.04 14.90
C VAL A 105 -1.54 -6.73 13.64
N SER A 106 -1.72 -7.52 12.60
CA SER A 106 -1.03 -7.31 11.32
C SER A 106 -1.48 -6.02 10.63
N SER A 107 -2.76 -5.64 10.76
CA SER A 107 -3.26 -4.36 10.27
C SER A 107 -2.54 -3.19 10.94
N GLU A 108 -2.41 -3.21 12.27
CA GLU A 108 -1.70 -2.15 13.01
C GLU A 108 -0.20 -2.10 12.67
N ILE A 109 0.46 -3.24 12.49
CA ILE A 109 1.86 -3.30 12.02
C ILE A 109 1.99 -2.60 10.66
N LEU A 110 1.09 -2.91 9.72
CA LEU A 110 1.12 -2.31 8.39
C LEU A 110 0.84 -0.80 8.43
N LYS A 111 -0.14 -0.37 9.20
CA LYS A 111 -0.44 1.06 9.40
C LYS A 111 0.75 1.82 9.96
N ALA A 112 1.38 1.29 11.01
CA ALA A 112 2.59 1.88 11.59
C ALA A 112 3.72 2.00 10.55
N LYS A 113 3.89 0.98 9.70
CA LYS A 113 4.86 1.01 8.60
C LYS A 113 4.54 2.10 7.59
N ILE A 114 3.28 2.23 7.16
CA ILE A 114 2.81 3.27 6.24
C ILE A 114 3.10 4.66 6.80
N ILE A 115 2.76 4.91 8.07
CA ILE A 115 3.03 6.18 8.74
C ILE A 115 4.53 6.49 8.78
N SER A 116 5.35 5.48 9.11
CA SER A 116 6.81 5.63 9.11
C SER A 116 7.35 6.06 7.74
N GLU A 117 6.88 5.44 6.66
CA GLU A 117 7.31 5.77 5.30
C GLU A 117 6.81 7.16 4.85
N LYS A 118 5.58 7.52 5.21
CA LYS A 118 5.03 8.87 5.01
C LYS A 118 5.88 9.94 5.71
N ASN A 119 6.28 9.68 6.96
CA ASN A 119 7.12 10.61 7.73
C ASN A 119 8.54 10.75 7.17
N LYS A 120 9.00 9.80 6.37
CA LYS A 120 10.25 9.90 5.59
C LYS A 120 10.08 10.72 4.29
N GLY A 121 8.90 11.29 4.04
CA GLY A 121 8.60 12.11 2.86
C GLY A 121 8.22 11.32 1.61
N LYS A 122 7.93 10.02 1.72
CA LYS A 122 7.49 9.22 0.58
C LYS A 122 6.04 9.52 0.21
N LEU A 123 5.73 9.38 -1.08
CA LEU A 123 4.36 9.44 -1.56
C LEU A 123 3.66 8.09 -1.32
N VAL A 124 2.55 8.12 -0.60
CA VAL A 124 1.73 6.92 -0.38
C VAL A 124 0.33 7.17 -0.93
N LEU A 125 -0.08 6.38 -1.92
CA LEU A 125 -1.43 6.35 -2.47
C LEU A 125 -2.13 5.09 -1.96
N ILE A 126 -3.25 5.27 -1.26
CA ILE A 126 -4.04 4.17 -0.71
C ILE A 126 -5.43 4.22 -1.35
N THR A 127 -5.93 3.08 -1.84
CA THR A 127 -7.35 2.90 -2.10
C THR A 127 -7.97 2.15 -0.92
N SER A 128 -9.13 2.58 -0.47
CA SER A 128 -9.91 1.85 0.53
C SER A 128 -11.38 2.22 0.44
N HIS A 129 -12.25 1.27 0.76
CA HIS A 129 -13.67 1.49 0.98
C HIS A 129 -14.01 1.56 2.49
N VAL A 130 -13.06 1.27 3.37
CA VAL A 130 -13.20 1.33 4.83
C VAL A 130 -12.58 2.62 5.34
N LEU A 131 -13.34 3.71 5.29
CA LEU A 131 -12.85 5.07 5.58
C LEU A 131 -12.32 5.23 7.02
N SER A 132 -12.90 4.51 7.99
CA SER A 132 -12.46 4.57 9.39
C SER A 132 -11.04 4.03 9.63
N GLU A 133 -10.49 3.28 8.70
CA GLU A 133 -9.10 2.79 8.79
C GLU A 133 -8.08 3.80 8.27
N LEU A 134 -8.55 4.88 7.65
CA LEU A 134 -7.70 5.87 6.98
C LEU A 134 -7.44 7.13 7.80
N ASP A 135 -8.21 7.40 8.86
CA ASP A 135 -8.21 8.67 9.58
C ASP A 135 -6.80 9.18 9.94
N ASP A 136 -5.92 8.29 10.42
CA ASP A 136 -4.55 8.66 10.82
C ASP A 136 -3.50 8.45 9.71
N LEU A 137 -3.86 7.77 8.62
CA LEU A 137 -2.92 7.37 7.57
C LEU A 137 -2.73 8.44 6.52
N ILE A 138 -3.78 9.19 6.20
CA ILE A 138 -3.82 10.05 5.02
C ILE A 138 -3.77 11.53 5.38
N SER A 139 -3.36 12.36 4.43
CA SER A 139 -3.38 13.82 4.52
C SER A 139 -4.32 14.47 3.51
N GLN A 140 -4.63 13.74 2.43
CA GLN A 140 -5.49 14.21 1.35
C GLN A 140 -6.44 13.11 0.90
N VAL A 141 -7.59 13.49 0.39
CA VAL A 141 -8.61 12.60 -0.18
C VAL A 141 -8.86 12.98 -1.63
N ILE A 142 -8.79 11.97 -2.49
CA ILE A 142 -9.27 12.03 -3.87
C ILE A 142 -10.54 11.18 -3.93
N TYR A 143 -11.70 11.81 -4.06
CA TYR A 143 -12.96 11.10 -4.14
C TYR A 143 -13.42 10.96 -5.58
N MET A 144 -13.65 9.73 -5.99
CA MET A 144 -14.09 9.38 -7.36
C MET A 144 -15.38 8.59 -7.30
N GLN A 145 -16.31 8.89 -8.20
CA GLN A 145 -17.57 8.19 -8.39
C GLN A 145 -17.90 8.08 -9.87
N ASP A 146 -18.33 6.92 -10.31
CA ASP A 146 -18.71 6.65 -11.71
C ASP A 146 -17.63 7.07 -12.73
N GLY A 147 -16.35 6.85 -12.38
CA GLY A 147 -15.20 7.21 -13.19
C GLY A 147 -14.89 8.71 -13.28
N LYS A 148 -15.57 9.54 -12.48
CA LYS A 148 -15.38 11.00 -12.43
C LYS A 148 -14.73 11.41 -11.12
N LEU A 149 -13.79 12.36 -11.20
CA LEU A 149 -13.23 13.03 -10.03
C LEU A 149 -14.31 13.95 -9.45
N CYS A 150 -14.76 13.65 -8.25
CA CYS A 150 -15.73 14.48 -7.52
C CYS A 150 -15.02 15.60 -6.77
N PHE A 151 -14.00 15.30 -5.99
CA PHE A 151 -13.15 16.30 -5.33
C PHE A 151 -11.76 15.76 -5.02
N HIS A 152 -10.84 16.71 -4.78
CA HIS A 152 -9.52 16.47 -4.20
C HIS A 152 -9.29 17.52 -3.12
N LYS A 153 -9.24 17.11 -1.85
CA LYS A 153 -9.14 18.00 -0.70
C LYS A 153 -8.20 17.45 0.36
N SER A 154 -7.60 18.34 1.15
CA SER A 154 -6.90 17.92 2.37
C SER A 154 -7.92 17.49 3.44
N ILE A 155 -7.49 16.68 4.40
CA ILE A 155 -8.32 16.30 5.55
C ILE A 155 -8.73 17.56 6.33
N THR A 156 -7.79 18.46 6.58
CA THR A 156 -8.05 19.73 7.27
C THR A 156 -9.15 20.54 6.57
N SER A 157 -9.05 20.69 5.24
CA SER A 157 -10.07 21.44 4.49
C SER A 157 -11.45 20.77 4.53
N LEU A 158 -11.49 19.42 4.52
CA LEU A 158 -12.75 18.69 4.65
C LEU A 158 -13.37 18.87 6.04
N GLN A 159 -12.56 18.83 7.09
CA GLN A 159 -13.00 19.02 8.48
C GLN A 159 -13.50 20.45 8.71
N GLU A 160 -12.79 21.47 8.22
CA GLU A 160 -13.21 22.87 8.31
C GLU A 160 -14.53 23.15 7.57
N GLU A 161 -14.70 22.57 6.36
CA GLU A 161 -15.90 22.77 5.55
C GLU A 161 -17.14 22.08 6.12
N THR A 162 -16.95 20.90 6.73
CA THR A 162 -18.08 20.07 7.18
C THR A 162 -18.34 20.15 8.68
N GLY A 163 -17.39 20.62 9.48
CA GLY A 163 -17.44 20.58 10.94
C GLY A 163 -17.31 19.17 11.53
N GLU A 164 -16.92 18.18 10.71
CA GLU A 164 -16.86 16.78 11.12
C GLU A 164 -15.42 16.35 11.32
N GLU A 165 -15.12 15.75 12.49
CA GLU A 165 -13.78 15.24 12.80
C GLU A 165 -13.48 13.92 12.06
N LYS A 166 -14.49 13.05 11.90
CA LYS A 166 -14.34 11.73 11.26
C LYS A 166 -14.43 11.84 9.74
N LEU A 167 -13.43 11.30 9.04
CA LEU A 167 -13.35 11.29 7.59
C LEU A 167 -14.64 10.75 6.92
N SER A 168 -15.19 9.65 7.43
CA SER A 168 -16.40 9.03 6.89
C SER A 168 -17.61 9.99 6.94
N LYS A 169 -17.75 10.75 8.02
CA LYS A 169 -18.84 11.72 8.16
C LYS A 169 -18.59 12.95 7.29
N ALA A 170 -17.35 13.44 7.24
CA ALA A 170 -17.00 14.59 6.39
C ALA A 170 -17.26 14.29 4.91
N ILE A 171 -16.88 13.11 4.42
CA ILE A 171 -17.16 12.69 3.04
C ILE A 171 -18.67 12.56 2.81
N ALA A 172 -19.40 11.91 3.71
CA ALA A 172 -20.86 11.76 3.59
C ALA A 172 -21.57 13.12 3.53
N ASN A 173 -21.14 14.09 4.34
CA ASN A 173 -21.70 15.43 4.35
C ASN A 173 -21.49 16.15 3.01
N VAL A 174 -20.27 16.12 2.46
CA VAL A 174 -19.99 16.68 1.14
C VAL A 174 -20.78 16.01 0.02
N MET A 175 -21.06 14.70 0.14
CA MET A 175 -21.85 13.97 -0.85
C MET A 175 -23.35 14.33 -0.80
N LEU A 176 -23.89 14.58 0.39
CA LEU A 176 -25.30 14.94 0.58
C LEU A 176 -25.63 16.37 0.14
N GLN A 177 -24.63 17.25 0.06
CA GLN A 177 -24.77 18.64 -0.36
C GLN A 177 -24.71 18.83 -1.89
N ARG A 178 -24.54 17.76 -2.66
CA ARG A 178 -24.52 17.74 -4.13
C ARG A 178 -25.82 17.20 -4.70
#